data_8459265af8a479d9c5149e692faf5e63
#
_entry.id   8459265af8a479d9c5149e692faf5e63
#
_cell.length_a   1.000
_cell.length_b   1.000
_cell.length_c   1.000
_cell.angle_alpha   90.00
_cell.angle_beta   90.00
_cell.angle_gamma   90.00
#
_symmetry.space_group_name_H-M   'P 1'
#
loop_
_entity.id
_entity.type
_entity.pdbx_description
1 polymer ?
#
loop_
_entity_poly.entity_id
_entity_poly.type
_entity_poly.pdbx_seq_one_letter_code
_entity_poly.pdbx_strand_id
1 'polypeptide(L)'
;HNWLAILCTLLRIICYVINQGLNTHMKRYTVITTFNQQGLDKYGQLMIKTFEQYWPNFIDLVVYTENCNPVITKSNVKTIDLIANSKHCKRFIKRHKNNPEANGGLGPHNEHIWKPNKHFKWQGLRFSYKVFSIFHAMQNIDTEWVIWVDADTLTHTHIPNNFLDIVSPVDCVITHLGRGDKYHSECGWVGYNKTNPMCVEFVKDFANMYINDTMFNYPEWHDSYLFDIQRKIYRDTKNAHFHNLNPHPDTKGLAGHPFINSELGKYMDHMKGDRKDLGHSEKKDIKLHTDNPYWRNLPDVR
;
A
#
# COMPACT_ATOMS: atom_id res chain seq x y z
N HIS A 1 47.85 -11.76 -28.63
CA HIS A 1 47.09 -10.75 -27.85
C HIS A 1 45.55 -10.81 -27.99
N ASN A 2 45.02 -11.59 -28.98
CA ASN A 2 43.56 -11.68 -29.18
C ASN A 2 42.80 -12.70 -28.28
N TRP A 3 43.49 -13.72 -27.75
CA TRP A 3 42.87 -14.80 -26.99
C TRP A 3 42.30 -14.36 -25.66
N LEU A 4 42.95 -13.42 -24.95
CA LEU A 4 42.42 -12.88 -23.68
C LEU A 4 41.13 -12.07 -23.86
N ALA A 5 41.02 -11.29 -24.94
CA ALA A 5 39.81 -10.52 -25.24
C ALA A 5 38.64 -11.43 -25.60
N ILE A 6 38.89 -12.50 -26.36
CA ILE A 6 37.87 -13.51 -26.70
C ILE A 6 37.42 -14.26 -25.45
N LEU A 7 38.34 -14.64 -24.56
CA LEU A 7 38.02 -15.32 -23.29
C LEU A 7 37.18 -14.44 -22.36
N CYS A 8 37.54 -13.15 -22.23
CA CYS A 8 36.74 -12.17 -21.44
C CYS A 8 35.33 -11.97 -22.01
N THR A 9 35.21 -11.96 -23.36
CA THR A 9 33.89 -11.82 -24.00
C THR A 9 33.05 -13.07 -23.80
N LEU A 10 33.64 -14.27 -23.95
CA LEU A 10 32.96 -15.54 -23.68
C LEU A 10 32.53 -15.68 -22.21
N LEU A 11 33.38 -15.29 -21.26
CA LEU A 11 33.05 -15.29 -19.84
C LEU A 11 31.91 -14.32 -19.53
N ARG A 12 31.87 -13.14 -20.15
CA ARG A 12 30.73 -12.19 -20.01
C ARG A 12 29.44 -12.76 -20.59
N ILE A 13 29.49 -13.42 -21.75
CA ILE A 13 28.33 -14.07 -22.37
C ILE A 13 27.89 -15.26 -21.52
N ILE A 14 28.78 -16.07 -20.99
CA ILE A 14 28.48 -17.20 -20.11
C ILE A 14 27.89 -16.70 -18.80
N CYS A 15 28.47 -15.67 -18.17
CA CYS A 15 27.87 -15.03 -16.97
C CYS A 15 26.50 -14.43 -17.26
N TYR A 16 26.29 -13.81 -18.43
CA TYR A 16 25.01 -13.30 -18.87
C TYR A 16 23.98 -14.42 -19.08
N VAL A 17 24.35 -15.51 -19.74
CA VAL A 17 23.47 -16.69 -19.98
C VAL A 17 23.18 -17.44 -18.68
N ILE A 18 24.17 -17.58 -17.79
CA ILE A 18 23.98 -18.19 -16.46
C ILE A 18 23.07 -17.30 -15.59
N ASN A 19 23.22 -15.98 -15.62
CA ASN A 19 22.32 -15.06 -14.93
C ASN A 19 20.89 -15.07 -15.53
N GLN A 20 20.74 -15.29 -16.83
CA GLN A 20 19.43 -15.47 -17.46
C GLN A 20 18.83 -16.86 -17.16
N GLY A 21 19.64 -17.89 -16.99
CA GLY A 21 19.22 -19.27 -16.69
C GLY A 21 19.02 -19.55 -15.19
N LEU A 22 19.60 -18.75 -14.30
CA LEU A 22 19.41 -18.79 -12.83
C LEU A 22 18.33 -17.83 -12.35
N ASN A 23 17.68 -17.07 -13.25
CA ASN A 23 16.46 -16.38 -12.94
C ASN A 23 15.34 -17.43 -12.75
N THR A 24 15.31 -18.05 -11.59
CA THR A 24 14.02 -18.34 -10.95
C THR A 24 13.28 -17.00 -11.00
N HIS A 25 12.25 -16.90 -11.86
CA HIS A 25 11.56 -15.66 -12.19
C HIS A 25 11.15 -14.94 -10.90
N MET A 26 11.97 -13.99 -10.47
CA MET A 26 11.60 -13.07 -9.39
C MET A 26 10.33 -12.39 -9.87
N LYS A 27 9.25 -12.54 -9.13
CA LYS A 27 7.98 -11.90 -9.49
C LYS A 27 8.18 -10.41 -9.47
N ARG A 28 7.83 -9.74 -10.57
CA ARG A 28 8.04 -8.30 -10.66
C ARG A 28 7.18 -7.54 -9.64
N TYR A 29 5.94 -8.01 -9.40
CA TYR A 29 4.99 -7.35 -8.53
C TYR A 29 4.33 -8.34 -7.56
N THR A 30 4.18 -7.91 -6.30
CA THR A 30 3.33 -8.56 -5.31
C THR A 30 2.45 -7.51 -4.64
N VAL A 31 1.14 -7.73 -4.70
CA VAL A 31 0.16 -6.91 -3.98
C VAL A 31 0.05 -7.41 -2.55
N ILE A 32 -0.03 -6.49 -1.60
CA ILE A 32 -0.20 -6.83 -0.18
C ILE A 32 -1.33 -6.02 0.45
N THR A 33 -1.98 -6.60 1.46
CA THR A 33 -2.99 -5.95 2.28
C THR A 33 -3.01 -6.54 3.69
N THR A 34 -3.76 -5.93 4.63
CA THR A 34 -4.01 -6.49 5.97
C THR A 34 -5.44 -6.22 6.43
N PHE A 35 -5.98 -7.11 7.23
CA PHE A 35 -7.24 -6.91 7.94
C PHE A 35 -7.41 -7.93 9.08
N ASN A 36 -8.24 -7.56 10.05
CA ASN A 36 -8.73 -8.41 11.12
C ASN A 36 -10.07 -9.06 10.72
N GLN A 37 -10.68 -9.83 11.64
CA GLN A 37 -11.96 -10.51 11.38
C GLN A 37 -13.08 -9.52 11.00
N GLN A 38 -13.21 -8.38 11.68
CA GLN A 38 -14.22 -7.37 11.33
C GLN A 38 -14.00 -6.80 9.92
N GLY A 39 -12.75 -6.55 9.55
CA GLY A 39 -12.38 -6.12 8.20
C GLY A 39 -12.63 -7.19 7.15
N LEU A 40 -12.34 -8.47 7.47
CA LEU A 40 -12.63 -9.62 6.61
C LEU A 40 -14.12 -9.69 6.28
N ASP A 41 -14.99 -9.62 7.30
CA ASP A 41 -16.44 -9.73 7.14
C ASP A 41 -17.02 -8.55 6.36
N LYS A 42 -16.48 -7.36 6.57
CA LYS A 42 -17.05 -6.12 5.99
C LYS A 42 -16.62 -5.87 4.55
N TYR A 43 -15.35 -6.15 4.20
CA TYR A 43 -14.77 -5.81 2.88
C TYR A 43 -13.66 -6.74 2.42
N GLY A 44 -12.89 -7.36 3.33
CA GLY A 44 -11.68 -8.11 2.97
C GLY A 44 -11.97 -9.33 2.10
N GLN A 45 -13.06 -10.05 2.36
CA GLN A 45 -13.46 -11.19 1.51
C GLN A 45 -13.88 -10.74 0.11
N LEU A 46 -14.52 -9.57 -0.02
CA LEU A 46 -14.87 -8.98 -1.31
C LEU A 46 -13.60 -8.56 -2.09
N MET A 47 -12.63 -7.96 -1.40
CA MET A 47 -11.33 -7.61 -1.98
C MET A 47 -10.64 -8.83 -2.56
N ILE A 48 -10.54 -9.94 -1.80
CA ILE A 48 -9.94 -11.20 -2.28
C ILE A 48 -10.70 -11.72 -3.48
N LYS A 49 -12.03 -11.85 -3.39
CA LYS A 49 -12.88 -12.37 -4.47
C LYS A 49 -12.69 -11.59 -5.77
N THR A 50 -12.67 -10.25 -5.69
CA THR A 50 -12.52 -9.41 -6.87
C THR A 50 -11.08 -9.38 -7.38
N PHE A 51 -10.08 -9.54 -6.52
CA PHE A 51 -8.70 -9.78 -6.94
C PHE A 51 -8.60 -11.08 -7.73
N GLU A 52 -9.10 -12.19 -7.20
CA GLU A 52 -9.10 -13.49 -7.86
C GLU A 52 -9.84 -13.46 -9.21
N GLN A 53 -10.86 -12.64 -9.34
CA GLN A 53 -11.66 -12.53 -10.57
C GLN A 53 -10.97 -11.69 -11.65
N TYR A 54 -10.38 -10.55 -11.29
CA TYR A 54 -10.01 -9.50 -12.25
C TYR A 54 -8.51 -9.28 -12.42
N TRP A 55 -7.66 -9.81 -11.52
CA TRP A 55 -6.21 -9.62 -11.64
C TRP A 55 -5.55 -10.76 -12.44
N PRO A 56 -4.46 -10.46 -13.17
CA PRO A 56 -3.67 -11.48 -13.85
C PRO A 56 -3.14 -12.52 -12.86
N ASN A 57 -3.18 -13.81 -13.24
CA ASN A 57 -2.76 -14.91 -12.36
C ASN A 57 -1.25 -14.90 -12.02
N PHE A 58 -0.44 -14.16 -12.77
CA PHE A 58 0.99 -14.02 -12.47
C PHE A 58 1.30 -12.95 -11.41
N ILE A 59 0.30 -12.15 -10.99
CA ILE A 59 0.40 -11.22 -9.87
C ILE A 59 -0.04 -11.93 -8.60
N ASP A 60 0.80 -11.94 -7.57
CA ASP A 60 0.43 -12.48 -6.26
C ASP A 60 -0.29 -11.43 -5.41
N LEU A 61 -1.25 -11.90 -4.61
CA LEU A 61 -1.78 -11.19 -3.46
C LEU A 61 -1.33 -11.89 -2.18
N VAL A 62 -0.67 -11.16 -1.28
CA VAL A 62 -0.36 -11.61 0.07
C VAL A 62 -1.21 -10.86 1.08
N VAL A 63 -2.11 -11.58 1.72
CA VAL A 63 -2.98 -11.07 2.77
C VAL A 63 -2.31 -11.29 4.12
N TYR A 64 -1.93 -10.22 4.79
CA TYR A 64 -1.49 -10.28 6.18
C TYR A 64 -2.70 -10.34 7.09
N THR A 65 -2.94 -11.51 7.70
CA THR A 65 -4.10 -11.70 8.57
C THR A 65 -3.80 -11.27 10.01
N GLU A 66 -4.81 -10.68 10.64
CA GLU A 66 -4.80 -10.25 12.04
C GLU A 66 -5.80 -11.13 12.82
N ASN A 67 -5.42 -12.39 13.07
CA ASN A 67 -6.28 -13.41 13.70
C ASN A 67 -7.60 -13.67 12.95
N CYS A 68 -7.55 -13.80 11.64
CA CYS A 68 -8.70 -14.15 10.81
C CYS A 68 -8.29 -15.14 9.70
N ASN A 69 -9.28 -15.85 9.14
CA ASN A 69 -9.06 -16.87 8.12
C ASN A 69 -9.94 -16.60 6.89
N PRO A 70 -9.45 -15.89 5.88
CA PRO A 70 -10.20 -15.64 4.66
C PRO A 70 -10.33 -16.89 3.80
N VAL A 71 -11.39 -16.95 3.00
CA VAL A 71 -11.58 -17.97 1.97
C VAL A 71 -10.77 -17.56 0.73
N ILE A 72 -9.93 -18.47 0.25
CA ILE A 72 -9.07 -18.31 -0.92
C ILE A 72 -9.38 -19.42 -1.90
N THR A 73 -9.48 -19.09 -3.20
CA THR A 73 -9.80 -20.04 -4.26
C THR A 73 -8.68 -20.18 -5.29
N LYS A 74 -7.75 -19.22 -5.37
CA LYS A 74 -6.64 -19.23 -6.33
C LYS A 74 -5.27 -19.34 -5.67
N SER A 75 -4.34 -20.03 -6.31
CA SER A 75 -2.99 -20.30 -5.80
C SER A 75 -2.07 -19.06 -5.74
N ASN A 76 -2.40 -18.00 -6.48
CA ASN A 76 -1.68 -16.73 -6.43
C ASN A 76 -2.15 -15.80 -5.29
N VAL A 77 -3.09 -16.25 -4.47
CA VAL A 77 -3.47 -15.58 -3.21
C VAL A 77 -2.94 -16.39 -2.04
N LYS A 78 -2.27 -15.73 -1.10
CA LYS A 78 -1.63 -16.36 0.06
C LYS A 78 -1.95 -15.57 1.33
N THR A 79 -1.94 -16.24 2.46
CA THR A 79 -2.06 -15.60 3.79
C THR A 79 -0.77 -15.71 4.58
N ILE A 80 -0.49 -14.69 5.38
CA ILE A 80 0.58 -14.69 6.38
C ILE A 80 -0.03 -14.13 7.67
N ASP A 81 0.01 -14.89 8.76
CA ASP A 81 -0.33 -14.36 10.08
C ASP A 81 0.71 -13.32 10.48
N LEU A 82 0.30 -12.06 10.50
CA LEU A 82 1.20 -10.93 10.75
C LEU A 82 1.80 -10.99 12.16
N ILE A 83 0.99 -11.33 13.15
CA ILE A 83 1.42 -11.33 14.56
C ILE A 83 2.41 -12.48 14.80
N ALA A 84 2.18 -13.64 14.22
CA ALA A 84 3.06 -14.79 14.32
C ALA A 84 4.41 -14.54 13.60
N ASN A 85 4.38 -13.90 12.44
CA ASN A 85 5.56 -13.77 11.56
C ASN A 85 6.33 -12.46 11.75
N SER A 86 5.74 -11.40 12.31
CA SER A 86 6.41 -10.12 12.55
C SER A 86 6.70 -9.89 14.04
N LYS A 87 7.96 -10.13 14.46
CA LYS A 87 8.39 -9.86 15.85
C LYS A 87 8.18 -8.39 16.25
N HIS A 88 8.32 -7.46 15.33
CA HIS A 88 8.15 -6.02 15.59
C HIS A 88 6.68 -5.68 15.81
N CYS A 89 5.78 -6.19 14.97
CA CYS A 89 4.33 -6.05 15.15
C CYS A 89 3.90 -6.63 16.52
N LYS A 90 4.27 -7.88 16.81
CA LYS A 90 3.96 -8.54 18.09
C LYS A 90 4.42 -7.74 19.31
N ARG A 91 5.64 -7.18 19.26
CA ARG A 91 6.19 -6.35 20.36
C ARG A 91 5.43 -5.03 20.49
N PHE A 92 5.12 -4.37 19.39
CA PHE A 92 4.38 -3.10 19.37
C PHE A 92 2.97 -3.31 19.97
N ILE A 93 2.23 -4.32 19.50
CA ILE A 93 0.92 -4.67 20.04
C ILE A 93 1.01 -4.95 21.55
N LYS A 94 2.00 -5.75 22.00
CA LYS A 94 2.17 -6.04 23.42
C LYS A 94 2.36 -4.79 24.27
N ARG A 95 3.12 -3.78 23.77
CA ARG A 95 3.34 -2.50 24.47
C ARG A 95 2.08 -1.64 24.50
N HIS A 96 1.31 -1.61 23.40
CA HIS A 96 0.33 -0.57 23.15
C HIS A 96 -1.14 -1.01 23.15
N LYS A 97 -1.45 -2.32 23.25
CA LYS A 97 -2.84 -2.81 23.21
C LYS A 97 -3.77 -2.16 24.24
N ASN A 98 -3.24 -1.78 25.39
CA ASN A 98 -3.97 -1.13 26.49
C ASN A 98 -3.59 0.35 26.66
N ASN A 99 -2.78 0.92 25.77
CA ASN A 99 -2.39 2.34 25.83
C ASN A 99 -3.47 3.20 25.17
N PRO A 100 -4.21 4.05 25.93
CA PRO A 100 -5.27 4.89 25.37
C PRO A 100 -4.73 5.87 24.32
N GLU A 101 -3.49 6.34 24.45
CA GLU A 101 -2.84 7.19 23.46
C GLU A 101 -2.74 6.47 22.09
N ALA A 102 -2.18 5.26 22.07
CA ALA A 102 -2.01 4.50 20.84
C ALA A 102 -3.34 4.01 20.20
N ASN A 103 -4.42 4.01 20.99
CA ASN A 103 -5.75 3.54 20.58
C ASN A 103 -6.73 4.67 20.24
N GLY A 104 -6.25 5.91 20.14
CA GLY A 104 -7.08 7.06 19.76
C GLY A 104 -7.98 7.60 20.88
N GLY A 105 -7.77 7.17 22.13
CA GLY A 105 -8.47 7.71 23.30
C GLY A 105 -7.88 9.03 23.79
N LEU A 106 -6.60 9.25 23.50
CA LEU A 106 -5.89 10.50 23.79
C LEU A 106 -5.16 10.99 22.54
N GLY A 107 -5.04 12.28 22.40
CA GLY A 107 -4.19 12.95 21.42
C GLY A 107 -2.83 13.32 21.99
N PRO A 108 -2.02 14.09 21.24
CA PRO A 108 -0.75 14.63 21.70
C PRO A 108 -0.90 15.31 23.06
N HIS A 109 0.11 15.16 23.94
CA HIS A 109 0.11 15.72 25.29
C HIS A 109 -1.06 15.27 26.19
N ASN A 110 -1.59 14.06 25.96
CA ASN A 110 -2.71 13.49 26.72
C ASN A 110 -4.02 14.30 26.62
N GLU A 111 -4.20 15.07 25.54
CA GLU A 111 -5.44 15.77 25.30
C GLU A 111 -6.58 14.80 25.04
N HIS A 112 -7.71 15.02 25.73
CA HIS A 112 -8.94 14.25 25.45
C HIS A 112 -9.49 14.55 24.07
N ILE A 113 -9.76 13.49 23.30
CA ILE A 113 -10.28 13.61 21.95
C ILE A 113 -11.81 13.64 21.99
N TRP A 114 -12.39 14.84 22.02
CA TRP A 114 -13.84 15.05 22.08
C TRP A 114 -14.56 14.94 20.73
N LYS A 115 -13.81 14.84 19.60
CA LYS A 115 -14.39 14.78 18.25
C LYS A 115 -14.28 13.36 17.69
N PRO A 116 -15.36 12.55 17.72
CA PRO A 116 -15.31 11.13 17.28
C PRO A 116 -14.77 10.94 15.86
N ASN A 117 -15.04 11.88 14.94
CA ASN A 117 -14.56 11.83 13.56
C ASN A 117 -13.05 12.06 13.39
N LYS A 118 -12.33 12.46 14.46
CA LYS A 118 -10.88 12.67 14.44
C LYS A 118 -10.09 11.57 15.14
N HIS A 119 -10.75 10.61 15.77
CA HIS A 119 -10.08 9.51 16.48
C HIS A 119 -9.07 8.73 15.62
N PHE A 120 -9.35 8.56 14.32
CA PHE A 120 -8.44 7.83 13.44
C PHE A 120 -7.03 8.42 13.40
N LYS A 121 -6.87 9.74 13.60
CA LYS A 121 -5.58 10.43 13.57
C LYS A 121 -4.59 9.88 14.59
N TRP A 122 -5.08 9.35 15.69
CA TRP A 122 -4.30 8.87 16.82
C TRP A 122 -4.46 7.36 17.08
N GLN A 123 -4.99 6.60 16.14
CA GLN A 123 -5.08 5.12 16.22
C GLN A 123 -3.78 4.46 15.77
N GLY A 124 -2.64 4.79 16.42
CA GLY A 124 -1.32 4.27 16.07
C GLY A 124 -1.27 2.74 16.07
N LEU A 125 -1.97 2.09 17.01
CA LEU A 125 -2.07 0.64 17.04
C LEU A 125 -2.72 0.09 15.76
N ARG A 126 -3.83 0.67 15.32
CA ARG A 126 -4.51 0.25 14.09
C ARG A 126 -3.62 0.38 12.85
N PHE A 127 -2.93 1.50 12.70
CA PHE A 127 -2.08 1.75 11.53
C PHE A 127 -0.76 0.98 11.57
N SER A 128 -0.33 0.52 12.75
CA SER A 128 0.89 -0.28 12.89
C SER A 128 0.82 -1.59 12.10
N TYR A 129 -0.36 -2.21 11.99
CA TYR A 129 -0.53 -3.45 11.21
C TYR A 129 -0.14 -3.24 9.74
N LYS A 130 -0.59 -2.16 9.13
CA LYS A 130 -0.21 -1.77 7.77
C LYS A 130 1.31 -1.59 7.64
N VAL A 131 1.89 -0.79 8.51
CA VAL A 131 3.33 -0.47 8.46
C VAL A 131 4.18 -1.73 8.65
N PHE A 132 3.81 -2.61 9.58
CA PHE A 132 4.54 -3.86 9.78
C PHE A 132 4.30 -4.90 8.68
N SER A 133 3.14 -4.90 8.02
CA SER A 133 2.91 -5.72 6.82
C SER A 133 3.83 -5.29 5.68
N ILE A 134 3.92 -4.00 5.40
CA ILE A 134 4.82 -3.44 4.39
C ILE A 134 6.28 -3.77 4.75
N PHE A 135 6.69 -3.53 5.99
CA PHE A 135 8.06 -3.79 6.44
C PHE A 135 8.43 -5.28 6.34
N HIS A 136 7.52 -6.18 6.74
CA HIS A 136 7.72 -7.63 6.61
C HIS A 136 7.80 -8.05 5.13
N ALA A 137 6.92 -7.54 4.28
CA ALA A 137 6.93 -7.84 2.85
C ALA A 137 8.24 -7.42 2.19
N MET A 138 8.72 -6.21 2.49
CA MET A 138 9.99 -5.71 1.96
C MET A 138 11.18 -6.57 2.35
N GLN A 139 11.13 -7.27 3.49
CA GLN A 139 12.21 -8.15 3.94
C GLN A 139 12.11 -9.58 3.41
N ASN A 140 10.89 -10.12 3.27
CA ASN A 140 10.67 -11.56 3.16
C ASN A 140 10.00 -12.02 1.86
N ILE A 141 9.41 -11.12 1.05
CA ILE A 141 8.80 -11.50 -0.23
C ILE A 141 9.83 -11.27 -1.34
N ASP A 142 10.03 -12.29 -2.17
CA ASP A 142 10.87 -12.20 -3.35
C ASP A 142 10.10 -11.57 -4.51
N THR A 143 10.28 -10.26 -4.70
CA THR A 143 9.60 -9.42 -5.69
C THR A 143 10.38 -8.13 -5.91
N GLU A 144 10.25 -7.52 -7.10
CA GLU A 144 10.84 -6.19 -7.38
C GLU A 144 10.02 -5.05 -6.76
N TRP A 145 8.70 -5.19 -6.75
CA TRP A 145 7.78 -4.21 -6.21
C TRP A 145 6.82 -4.81 -5.20
N VAL A 146 6.69 -4.16 -4.07
CA VAL A 146 5.63 -4.40 -3.09
C VAL A 146 4.57 -3.33 -3.27
N ILE A 147 3.35 -3.73 -3.65
CA ILE A 147 2.23 -2.84 -3.87
C ILE A 147 1.25 -2.96 -2.71
N TRP A 148 1.17 -1.92 -1.88
CA TRP A 148 0.15 -1.84 -0.87
C TRP A 148 -1.20 -1.43 -1.47
N VAL A 149 -2.26 -2.16 -1.13
CA VAL A 149 -3.66 -1.80 -1.43
C VAL A 149 -4.48 -1.94 -0.16
N ASP A 150 -5.21 -0.89 0.24
CA ASP A 150 -6.12 -0.96 1.39
C ASP A 150 -7.21 -2.02 1.15
N ALA A 151 -7.52 -2.82 2.16
CA ALA A 151 -8.43 -3.96 2.05
C ALA A 151 -9.89 -3.58 1.71
N ASP A 152 -10.28 -2.33 1.93
CA ASP A 152 -11.56 -1.77 1.52
C ASP A 152 -11.59 -1.30 0.06
N THR A 153 -10.77 -1.95 -0.77
CA THR A 153 -10.71 -1.76 -2.22
C THR A 153 -11.29 -2.98 -2.93
N LEU A 154 -12.21 -2.77 -3.87
CA LEU A 154 -12.68 -3.81 -4.79
C LEU A 154 -12.16 -3.54 -6.20
N THR A 155 -11.94 -4.61 -6.97
CA THR A 155 -11.61 -4.52 -8.40
C THR A 155 -12.86 -4.83 -9.20
N HIS A 156 -13.27 -3.92 -10.08
CA HIS A 156 -14.52 -4.03 -10.86
C HIS A 156 -14.29 -4.30 -12.36
N THR A 157 -13.06 -4.19 -12.82
CA THR A 157 -12.70 -4.35 -14.23
C THR A 157 -11.37 -5.09 -14.33
N HIS A 158 -11.21 -5.95 -15.35
CA HIS A 158 -9.98 -6.71 -15.58
C HIS A 158 -8.75 -5.79 -15.65
N ILE A 159 -7.76 -6.09 -14.84
CA ILE A 159 -6.48 -5.39 -14.79
C ILE A 159 -5.64 -5.81 -16.02
N PRO A 160 -5.23 -4.88 -16.88
CA PRO A 160 -4.33 -5.19 -17.99
C PRO A 160 -2.98 -5.73 -17.51
N ASN A 161 -2.36 -6.62 -18.27
CA ASN A 161 -1.09 -7.24 -17.89
C ASN A 161 0.05 -6.22 -17.64
N ASN A 162 0.03 -5.09 -18.32
CA ASN A 162 1.02 -4.01 -18.18
C ASN A 162 0.59 -2.88 -17.24
N PHE A 163 -0.53 -3.03 -16.55
CA PHE A 163 -1.07 -1.95 -15.69
C PHE A 163 -0.06 -1.52 -14.60
N LEU A 164 0.54 -2.51 -13.92
CA LEU A 164 1.51 -2.21 -12.86
C LEU A 164 2.79 -1.55 -13.41
N ASP A 165 3.18 -1.82 -14.67
CA ASP A 165 4.29 -1.13 -15.31
C ASP A 165 4.01 0.35 -15.55
N ILE A 166 2.74 0.69 -15.84
CA ILE A 166 2.30 2.07 -16.06
C ILE A 166 2.30 2.86 -14.75
N VAL A 167 1.80 2.25 -13.65
CA VAL A 167 1.67 2.93 -12.36
C VAL A 167 2.88 2.78 -11.45
N SER A 168 3.93 2.08 -11.90
CA SER A 168 5.16 1.82 -11.14
C SER A 168 6.41 2.08 -12.00
N PRO A 169 6.71 3.34 -12.37
CA PRO A 169 7.90 3.69 -13.13
C PRO A 169 9.19 3.26 -12.44
N VAL A 170 10.09 2.61 -13.18
CA VAL A 170 11.30 1.99 -12.61
C VAL A 170 12.29 2.99 -12.00
N ASP A 171 12.24 4.24 -12.41
CA ASP A 171 13.12 5.32 -11.95
C ASP A 171 12.68 5.99 -10.65
N CYS A 172 11.51 5.62 -10.11
CA CYS A 172 11.03 6.18 -8.86
C CYS A 172 11.31 5.26 -7.65
N VAL A 173 11.38 5.89 -6.47
CA VAL A 173 11.54 5.20 -5.18
C VAL A 173 10.22 4.58 -4.75
N ILE A 174 9.13 5.37 -4.84
CA ILE A 174 7.79 5.01 -4.39
C ILE A 174 6.77 5.67 -5.31
N THR A 175 5.66 4.97 -5.58
CA THR A 175 4.45 5.57 -6.21
C THR A 175 3.39 5.81 -5.15
N HIS A 176 2.67 6.92 -5.21
CA HIS A 176 1.70 7.31 -4.21
C HIS A 176 0.57 8.18 -4.79
N LEU A 177 -0.45 8.45 -3.99
CA LEU A 177 -1.55 9.37 -4.32
C LEU A 177 -1.42 10.65 -3.50
N GLY A 178 -0.58 11.58 -3.97
CA GLY A 178 -0.38 12.89 -3.33
C GLY A 178 -1.61 13.78 -3.46
N ARG A 179 -1.84 14.66 -2.47
CA ARG A 179 -3.02 15.55 -2.39
C ARG A 179 -2.65 17.02 -2.21
N GLY A 180 -1.51 17.43 -2.79
CA GLY A 180 -0.95 18.76 -2.61
C GLY A 180 -0.48 19.02 -1.17
N ASP A 181 -0.31 20.31 -0.84
CA ASP A 181 0.20 20.68 0.50
C ASP A 181 -0.89 20.77 1.57
N LYS A 182 -2.17 20.76 1.16
CA LYS A 182 -3.30 20.92 2.10
C LYS A 182 -3.75 19.63 2.79
N TYR A 183 -3.46 18.49 2.20
CA TYR A 183 -3.90 17.20 2.69
C TYR A 183 -2.75 16.19 2.66
N HIS A 184 -2.80 15.20 3.54
CA HIS A 184 -1.88 14.07 3.50
C HIS A 184 -2.18 13.17 2.30
N SER A 185 -1.15 12.48 1.77
CA SER A 185 -1.30 11.48 0.72
C SER A 185 -2.40 10.47 1.07
N GLU A 186 -3.16 10.03 0.07
CA GLU A 186 -4.08 8.92 0.26
C GLU A 186 -3.31 7.61 0.14
N CYS A 187 -3.07 6.95 1.26
CA CYS A 187 -2.27 5.73 1.30
C CYS A 187 -3.09 4.46 1.04
N GLY A 188 -4.26 4.56 0.40
CA GLY A 188 -5.04 3.40 -0.09
C GLY A 188 -4.32 2.61 -1.18
N TRP A 189 -3.39 3.25 -1.87
CA TRP A 189 -2.42 2.65 -2.78
C TRP A 189 -1.04 3.25 -2.55
N VAL A 190 -0.01 2.40 -2.38
CA VAL A 190 1.40 2.81 -2.38
C VAL A 190 2.24 1.71 -3.00
N GLY A 191 3.01 2.03 -4.05
CA GLY A 191 3.98 1.11 -4.65
C GLY A 191 5.38 1.36 -4.13
N TYR A 192 6.03 0.33 -3.58
CA TYR A 192 7.38 0.37 -3.03
C TYR A 192 8.36 -0.35 -3.97
N ASN A 193 9.29 0.37 -4.58
CA ASN A 193 10.33 -0.20 -5.44
C ASN A 193 11.43 -0.86 -4.61
N LYS A 194 11.31 -2.17 -4.38
CA LYS A 194 12.26 -2.92 -3.56
C LYS A 194 13.65 -3.03 -4.19
N THR A 195 13.79 -2.84 -5.50
CA THR A 195 15.08 -2.82 -6.19
C THR A 195 15.85 -1.53 -5.95
N ASN A 196 15.17 -0.47 -5.49
CA ASN A 196 15.79 0.80 -5.17
C ASN A 196 16.24 0.81 -3.68
N PRO A 197 17.56 0.91 -3.40
CA PRO A 197 18.07 0.90 -2.01
C PRO A 197 17.46 2.00 -1.13
N MET A 198 17.13 3.15 -1.72
CA MET A 198 16.50 4.28 -1.00
C MET A 198 15.06 3.93 -0.56
N CYS A 199 14.34 3.12 -1.33
CA CYS A 199 13.03 2.62 -0.92
C CYS A 199 13.14 1.66 0.27
N VAL A 200 14.12 0.77 0.24
CA VAL A 200 14.38 -0.16 1.37
C VAL A 200 14.71 0.60 2.65
N GLU A 201 15.55 1.63 2.54
CA GLU A 201 15.88 2.52 3.66
C GLU A 201 14.63 3.29 4.15
N PHE A 202 13.86 3.86 3.22
CA PHE A 202 12.61 4.56 3.54
C PHE A 202 11.65 3.70 4.36
N VAL A 203 11.39 2.47 3.92
CA VAL A 203 10.46 1.57 4.63
C VAL A 203 11.00 1.17 6.00
N LYS A 204 12.33 0.98 6.12
CA LYS A 204 12.98 0.72 7.41
C LYS A 204 12.78 1.90 8.37
N ASP A 205 13.02 3.13 7.91
CA ASP A 205 12.89 4.32 8.75
C ASP A 205 11.43 4.58 9.12
N PHE A 206 10.50 4.37 8.17
CA PHE A 206 9.06 4.45 8.44
C PHE A 206 8.61 3.44 9.51
N ALA A 207 9.08 2.19 9.41
CA ALA A 207 8.80 1.17 10.43
C ALA A 207 9.46 1.52 11.79
N ASN A 208 10.65 2.14 11.79
CA ASN A 208 11.35 2.55 12.99
C ASN A 208 10.59 3.59 13.81
N MET A 209 9.75 4.43 13.18
CA MET A 209 8.87 5.35 13.92
C MET A 209 7.95 4.58 14.88
N TYR A 210 7.44 3.43 14.48
CA TYR A 210 6.59 2.55 15.30
C TYR A 210 7.42 1.64 16.22
N ILE A 211 8.54 1.10 15.74
CA ILE A 211 9.41 0.21 16.53
C ILE A 211 9.93 0.91 17.77
N ASN A 212 10.34 2.18 17.63
CA ASN A 212 10.98 3.00 18.66
C ASN A 212 10.00 3.98 19.33
N ASP A 213 8.70 3.89 19.04
CA ASP A 213 7.65 4.76 19.57
C ASP A 213 7.85 6.27 19.27
N THR A 214 8.74 6.62 18.32
CA THR A 214 9.02 8.01 17.96
C THR A 214 7.86 8.67 17.20
N MET A 215 6.91 7.88 16.71
CA MET A 215 5.67 8.41 16.12
C MET A 215 4.88 9.29 17.09
N PHE A 216 4.95 9.03 18.41
CA PHE A 216 4.28 9.85 19.43
C PHE A 216 4.86 11.27 19.58
N ASN A 217 6.01 11.55 18.99
CA ASN A 217 6.60 12.89 18.93
C ASN A 217 5.95 13.78 17.85
N TYR A 218 5.03 13.23 17.05
CA TYR A 218 4.33 13.94 15.97
C TYR A 218 2.90 14.29 16.36
N PRO A 219 2.28 15.30 15.72
CA PRO A 219 0.88 15.70 15.97
C PRO A 219 -0.17 14.64 15.62
N GLU A 220 0.11 13.74 14.68
CA GLU A 220 -0.80 12.68 14.24
C GLU A 220 -0.02 11.39 14.01
N TRP A 221 -0.64 10.21 14.26
CA TRP A 221 0.07 8.92 14.22
C TRP A 221 -0.50 7.93 13.20
N HIS A 222 -1.39 8.39 12.32
CA HIS A 222 -1.86 7.55 11.23
C HIS A 222 -0.82 7.48 10.09
N ASP A 223 -0.92 6.40 9.31
CA ASP A 223 0.02 6.07 8.25
C ASP A 223 0.24 7.19 7.23
N SER A 224 -0.81 7.85 6.77
CA SER A 224 -0.72 8.90 5.74
C SER A 224 0.05 10.13 6.21
N TYR A 225 -0.12 10.54 7.46
CA TYR A 225 0.64 11.67 8.04
C TYR A 225 2.12 11.32 8.15
N LEU A 226 2.43 10.19 8.80
CA LEU A 226 3.81 9.77 9.03
C LEU A 226 4.53 9.42 7.72
N PHE A 227 3.82 8.82 6.76
CA PHE A 227 4.34 8.60 5.41
C PHE A 227 4.75 9.91 4.74
N ASP A 228 3.92 10.95 4.80
CA ASP A 228 4.25 12.24 4.19
C ASP A 228 5.39 12.98 4.90
N ILE A 229 5.51 12.85 6.22
CA ILE A 229 6.68 13.36 6.95
C ILE A 229 7.95 12.68 6.41
N GLN A 230 7.97 11.36 6.36
CA GLN A 230 9.11 10.61 5.86
C GLN A 230 9.40 10.92 4.38
N ARG A 231 8.36 10.99 3.54
CA ARG A 231 8.47 11.33 2.13
C ARG A 231 9.10 12.69 1.89
N LYS A 232 8.68 13.71 2.64
CA LYS A 232 9.24 15.07 2.56
C LYS A 232 10.71 15.07 2.95
N ILE A 233 11.08 14.40 4.06
CA ILE A 233 12.48 14.27 4.48
C ILE A 233 13.32 13.65 3.35
N TYR A 234 12.89 12.54 2.76
CA TYR A 234 13.65 11.86 1.71
C TYR A 234 13.74 12.68 0.42
N ARG A 235 12.66 13.36 0.03
CA ARG A 235 12.66 14.29 -1.11
C ARG A 235 13.68 15.41 -0.90
N ASP A 236 13.63 16.05 0.26
CA ASP A 236 14.37 17.31 0.52
C ASP A 236 15.85 17.06 0.89
N THR A 237 16.16 15.91 1.51
CA THR A 237 17.52 15.61 1.98
C THR A 237 18.29 14.61 1.12
N LYS A 238 17.58 13.73 0.38
CA LYS A 238 18.17 12.66 -0.43
C LYS A 238 17.82 12.75 -1.91
N ASN A 239 17.11 13.80 -2.33
CA ASN A 239 16.62 13.99 -3.70
C ASN A 239 15.85 12.76 -4.24
N ALA A 240 15.05 12.11 -3.37
CA ALA A 240 14.28 10.93 -3.71
C ALA A 240 13.14 11.25 -4.68
N HIS A 241 13.05 10.48 -5.78
CA HIS A 241 11.97 10.63 -6.75
C HIS A 241 10.74 9.83 -6.31
N PHE A 242 9.65 10.53 -5.97
CA PHE A 242 8.34 9.97 -5.67
C PHE A 242 7.39 10.24 -6.84
N HIS A 243 6.85 9.18 -7.43
CA HIS A 243 5.90 9.32 -8.53
C HIS A 243 4.46 9.48 -8.00
N ASN A 244 3.84 10.61 -8.29
CA ASN A 244 2.48 10.91 -7.86
C ASN A 244 1.46 10.45 -8.91
N LEU A 245 0.64 9.45 -8.56
CA LEU A 245 -0.42 8.93 -9.42
C LEU A 245 -1.65 9.84 -9.49
N ASN A 246 -1.77 10.81 -8.58
CA ASN A 246 -2.86 11.77 -8.63
C ASN A 246 -2.57 12.86 -9.70
N PRO A 247 -3.32 12.89 -10.82
CA PRO A 247 -3.05 13.83 -11.91
C PRO A 247 -3.40 15.28 -11.54
N HIS A 248 -4.18 15.49 -10.48
CA HIS A 248 -4.72 16.80 -10.08
C HIS A 248 -4.64 17.01 -8.55
N PRO A 249 -3.42 17.00 -7.97
CA PRO A 249 -3.25 17.00 -6.51
C PRO A 249 -3.81 18.26 -5.84
N ASP A 250 -3.81 19.39 -6.53
CA ASP A 250 -4.24 20.68 -5.99
C ASP A 250 -5.68 21.06 -6.38
N THR A 251 -6.37 20.25 -7.18
CA THR A 251 -7.72 20.56 -7.64
C THR A 251 -8.76 20.20 -6.55
N LYS A 252 -9.51 21.20 -6.12
CA LYS A 252 -10.61 21.00 -5.16
C LYS A 252 -11.63 19.98 -5.71
N GLY A 253 -11.97 18.99 -4.90
CA GLY A 253 -12.88 17.90 -5.26
C GLY A 253 -12.15 16.65 -5.74
N LEU A 254 -11.12 16.77 -6.57
CA LEU A 254 -10.29 15.62 -6.99
C LEU A 254 -9.35 15.17 -5.87
N ALA A 255 -8.74 16.11 -5.14
CA ALA A 255 -7.92 15.83 -3.97
C ALA A 255 -8.70 15.14 -2.82
N GLY A 256 -10.02 15.17 -2.83
CA GLY A 256 -10.86 14.48 -1.82
C GLY A 256 -10.77 12.96 -1.91
N HIS A 257 -10.75 12.42 -3.13
CA HIS A 257 -10.70 10.98 -3.39
C HIS A 257 -9.83 10.66 -4.63
N PRO A 258 -8.50 10.86 -4.52
CA PRO A 258 -7.60 10.69 -5.66
C PRO A 258 -7.49 9.26 -6.16
N PHE A 259 -7.71 8.24 -5.31
CA PHE A 259 -7.65 6.84 -5.73
C PHE A 259 -8.56 6.59 -6.95
N ILE A 260 -9.86 6.86 -6.80
CA ILE A 260 -10.84 6.61 -7.87
C ILE A 260 -10.80 7.65 -9.00
N ASN A 261 -10.10 8.77 -8.79
CA ASN A 261 -9.89 9.83 -9.78
C ASN A 261 -8.44 9.84 -10.33
N SER A 262 -7.77 8.70 -10.30
CA SER A 262 -6.48 8.44 -10.96
C SER A 262 -6.62 7.26 -11.93
N GLU A 263 -5.52 6.80 -12.52
CA GLU A 263 -5.49 5.60 -13.36
C GLU A 263 -6.07 4.36 -12.64
N LEU A 264 -5.99 4.32 -11.30
CA LEU A 264 -6.53 3.23 -10.49
C LEU A 264 -8.06 3.11 -10.62
N GLY A 265 -8.77 4.23 -10.69
CA GLY A 265 -10.23 4.27 -10.77
C GLY A 265 -10.83 3.72 -12.06
N LYS A 266 -10.01 3.44 -13.08
CA LYS A 266 -10.44 2.69 -14.26
C LYS A 266 -10.79 1.25 -13.95
N TYR A 267 -10.21 0.70 -12.87
CA TYR A 267 -10.24 -0.72 -12.56
C TYR A 267 -10.74 -1.02 -11.14
N MET A 268 -10.54 -0.10 -10.20
CA MET A 268 -10.75 -0.33 -8.78
C MET A 268 -11.56 0.79 -8.13
N ASP A 269 -12.31 0.41 -7.09
CA ASP A 269 -13.05 1.32 -6.21
C ASP A 269 -12.52 1.17 -4.77
N HIS A 270 -12.11 2.27 -4.17
CA HIS A 270 -11.68 2.33 -2.79
C HIS A 270 -12.80 2.89 -1.90
N MET A 271 -13.48 2.01 -1.18
CA MET A 271 -14.66 2.31 -0.34
C MET A 271 -14.29 3.06 0.95
N LYS A 272 -13.69 4.23 0.78
CA LYS A 272 -13.15 5.05 1.86
C LYS A 272 -14.23 5.55 2.84
N GLY A 273 -13.98 5.42 4.16
CA GLY A 273 -14.87 5.91 5.21
C GLY A 273 -16.22 5.16 5.23
N ASP A 274 -17.32 5.90 5.28
CA ASP A 274 -18.68 5.37 5.39
C ASP A 274 -19.15 4.60 4.13
N ARG A 275 -18.45 4.75 3.01
CA ARG A 275 -18.70 4.00 1.76
C ARG A 275 -18.54 2.49 1.91
N LYS A 276 -17.83 2.05 2.93
CA LYS A 276 -17.71 0.63 3.31
C LYS A 276 -19.06 0.00 3.65
N ASP A 277 -19.99 0.79 4.17
CA ASP A 277 -21.33 0.34 4.50
C ASP A 277 -22.24 0.23 3.26
N LEU A 278 -21.90 0.99 2.21
CA LEU A 278 -22.58 0.93 0.91
C LEU A 278 -22.02 -0.20 0.02
N GLY A 279 -20.78 -0.64 0.24
CA GLY A 279 -20.07 -1.59 -0.61
C GLY A 279 -19.53 -0.98 -1.92
N HIS A 280 -19.58 0.34 -2.07
CA HIS A 280 -19.07 1.10 -3.23
C HIS A 280 -18.88 2.58 -2.90
N SER A 281 -18.09 3.30 -3.69
CA SER A 281 -18.03 4.77 -3.66
C SER A 281 -19.31 5.40 -4.23
N GLU A 282 -19.52 6.68 -3.98
CA GLU A 282 -20.71 7.40 -4.45
C GLU A 282 -20.42 8.06 -5.81
N LYS A 283 -21.43 8.13 -6.71
CA LYS A 283 -21.30 8.82 -8.02
C LYS A 283 -20.74 10.24 -7.91
N LYS A 284 -21.11 10.97 -6.86
CA LYS A 284 -20.62 12.34 -6.62
C LYS A 284 -19.09 12.42 -6.41
N ASP A 285 -18.45 11.30 -6.02
CA ASP A 285 -17.01 11.25 -5.79
C ASP A 285 -16.21 11.12 -7.09
N ILE A 286 -16.83 10.57 -8.15
CA ILE A 286 -16.22 10.38 -9.45
C ILE A 286 -16.22 11.68 -10.25
N LYS A 287 -15.04 12.04 -10.77
CA LYS A 287 -14.81 13.23 -11.59
C LYS A 287 -14.17 12.92 -12.96
N LEU A 288 -13.30 11.88 -13.02
CA LEU A 288 -12.52 11.61 -14.22
C LEU A 288 -12.99 10.41 -15.05
N HIS A 289 -13.69 9.44 -14.47
CA HIS A 289 -14.05 8.16 -15.13
C HIS A 289 -15.57 8.00 -15.27
N THR A 290 -16.27 9.10 -15.51
CA THR A 290 -17.75 9.15 -15.56
C THR A 290 -18.36 8.30 -16.66
N ASP A 291 -17.60 7.99 -17.71
CA ASP A 291 -18.00 7.13 -18.85
C ASP A 291 -17.82 5.63 -18.57
N ASN A 292 -17.05 5.26 -17.53
CA ASN A 292 -16.83 3.87 -17.17
C ASN A 292 -18.16 3.20 -16.73
N PRO A 293 -18.52 2.01 -17.29
CA PRO A 293 -19.78 1.35 -16.99
C PRO A 293 -20.00 1.07 -15.49
N TYR A 294 -18.95 0.73 -14.73
CA TYR A 294 -19.06 0.54 -13.30
C TYR A 294 -19.58 1.79 -12.59
N TRP A 295 -18.95 2.94 -12.85
CA TRP A 295 -19.30 4.19 -12.20
C TRP A 295 -20.68 4.73 -12.60
N ARG A 296 -21.06 4.55 -13.88
CA ARG A 296 -22.39 4.95 -14.37
C ARG A 296 -23.52 4.17 -13.72
N ASN A 297 -23.28 2.88 -13.44
CA ASN A 297 -24.30 1.97 -12.92
C ASN A 297 -24.42 1.96 -11.40
N LEU A 298 -23.59 2.74 -10.68
CA LEU A 298 -23.76 2.87 -9.23
C LEU A 298 -25.14 3.45 -8.90
N PRO A 299 -25.78 2.99 -7.82
CA PRO A 299 -27.04 3.56 -7.36
C PRO A 299 -26.85 5.03 -6.96
N ASP A 300 -27.89 5.82 -7.17
CA ASP A 300 -27.94 7.17 -6.62
C ASP A 300 -28.26 7.06 -5.13
N VAL A 301 -27.30 7.42 -4.29
CA VAL A 301 -27.52 7.49 -2.83
C VAL A 301 -28.41 8.71 -2.55
N ARG A 302 -29.60 8.46 -2.06
CA ARG A 302 -30.58 9.51 -1.68
C ARG A 302 -30.21 10.17 -0.36
#